data_cdcd3dbcc1947f16560cf79579d468e7
#
_entry.id   cdcd3dbcc1947f16560cf79579d468e7
#
_cell.length_a   1.000
_cell.length_b   1.000
_cell.length_c   1.000
_cell.angle_alpha   90.00
_cell.angle_beta   90.00
_cell.angle_gamma   90.00
#
_symmetry.space_group_name_H-M   'P 1'
#
loop_
_entity.id
_entity.type
_entity.pdbx_description
1 polymer ?
#
loop_
_entity_poly.entity_id
_entity_poly.type
_entity_poly.pdbx_seq_one_letter_code
_entity_poly.pdbx_strand_id
1 'polypeptide(L)'
;MPLITRRHVLAAAATLPLLRMAHASTGAEIGEVLSVTGDGMLERDAQELALETGAGLMNGDTASTGEDGLALLYLNRDTRINLGINSRIELSNFLSEVGGVIHVGGAMIFDRPDDMPPLDLRVVTAFGEIGVRGTRFFVGPSADDYAVFVQRGSLTVSNADVTRTLNAGEGCVLQDGAAPGVVTQWSSPRIDAAFASLGVTPTGEPLDEAPGNE
;
A
#
# COMPACT_ATOMS: atom_id res chain seq x y z
N MET A 1 17.94 -44.31 -71.57
CA MET A 1 16.99 -43.40 -70.93
C MET A 1 17.04 -43.68 -69.45
N PRO A 2 17.64 -42.80 -68.65
CA PRO A 2 17.66 -43.02 -67.16
C PRO A 2 16.52 -42.22 -66.51
N LEU A 3 15.86 -42.87 -65.57
CA LEU A 3 14.80 -42.34 -64.70
C LEU A 3 15.38 -41.42 -63.64
N ILE A 4 14.83 -40.21 -63.54
CA ILE A 4 15.20 -39.21 -62.53
C ILE A 4 14.32 -39.42 -61.29
N THR A 5 14.94 -39.83 -60.18
CA THR A 5 14.28 -39.98 -58.88
C THR A 5 14.26 -38.63 -58.17
N ARG A 6 13.06 -38.11 -57.91
CA ARG A 6 12.87 -36.91 -57.10
C ARG A 6 13.04 -37.25 -55.62
N ARG A 7 14.09 -36.69 -54.97
CA ARG A 7 14.26 -36.69 -53.49
C ARG A 7 13.46 -35.53 -52.91
N HIS A 8 12.47 -35.88 -52.09
CA HIS A 8 11.77 -34.92 -51.23
C HIS A 8 12.65 -34.62 -50.04
N VAL A 9 13.09 -33.36 -49.90
CA VAL A 9 13.74 -32.84 -48.71
C VAL A 9 12.63 -32.35 -47.75
N LEU A 10 12.39 -33.04 -46.68
CA LEU A 10 11.56 -32.56 -45.57
C LEU A 10 12.40 -31.59 -44.74
N ALA A 11 12.05 -30.28 -44.78
CA ALA A 11 12.56 -29.29 -43.85
C ALA A 11 11.80 -29.39 -42.52
N ALA A 12 12.45 -29.90 -41.49
CA ALA A 12 11.92 -29.88 -40.13
C ALA A 12 12.15 -28.46 -39.55
N ALA A 13 11.07 -27.72 -39.36
CA ALA A 13 11.10 -26.45 -38.62
C ALA A 13 11.20 -26.75 -37.15
N ALA A 14 12.35 -26.52 -36.55
CA ALA A 14 12.56 -26.56 -35.11
C ALA A 14 11.99 -25.30 -34.48
N THR A 15 10.82 -25.41 -33.83
CA THR A 15 10.30 -24.36 -32.95
C THR A 15 11.07 -24.38 -31.63
N LEU A 16 11.97 -23.44 -31.45
CA LEU A 16 12.61 -23.17 -30.16
C LEU A 16 11.58 -22.58 -29.20
N PRO A 17 11.36 -23.16 -28.00
CA PRO A 17 10.58 -22.50 -26.99
C PRO A 17 11.35 -21.28 -26.49
N LEU A 18 10.76 -20.09 -26.63
CA LEU A 18 11.23 -18.87 -25.94
C LEU A 18 11.12 -19.12 -24.44
N LEU A 19 12.22 -19.52 -23.80
CA LEU A 19 12.34 -19.43 -22.34
C LEU A 19 12.21 -17.95 -21.98
N ARG A 20 11.06 -17.57 -21.40
CA ARG A 20 10.95 -16.33 -20.67
C ARG A 20 11.91 -16.45 -19.49
N MET A 21 13.04 -15.77 -19.55
CA MET A 21 13.90 -15.57 -18.39
C MET A 21 13.09 -14.73 -17.40
N ALA A 22 12.62 -15.34 -16.34
CA ALA A 22 12.17 -14.62 -15.17
C ALA A 22 13.38 -13.86 -14.64
N HIS A 23 13.38 -12.55 -14.77
CA HIS A 23 14.35 -11.70 -14.10
C HIS A 23 13.99 -11.79 -12.61
N ALA A 24 14.78 -12.55 -11.85
CA ALA A 24 14.71 -12.49 -10.41
C ALA A 24 15.20 -11.10 -10.01
N SER A 25 14.29 -10.26 -9.53
CA SER A 25 14.66 -9.00 -8.86
C SER A 25 15.59 -9.36 -7.70
N THR A 26 16.80 -8.80 -7.69
CA THR A 26 17.85 -9.10 -6.70
C THR A 26 17.73 -8.22 -5.45
N GLY A 27 16.61 -7.49 -5.29
CA GLY A 27 16.31 -6.70 -4.11
C GLY A 27 16.02 -7.59 -2.88
N ALA A 28 16.40 -7.13 -1.70
CA ALA A 28 15.97 -7.77 -0.46
C ALA A 28 14.44 -7.58 -0.30
N GLU A 29 13.76 -8.65 0.08
CA GLU A 29 12.35 -8.60 0.44
C GLU A 29 12.17 -7.77 1.71
N ILE A 30 11.30 -6.78 1.66
CA ILE A 30 10.99 -5.87 2.77
C ILE A 30 9.63 -6.14 3.40
N GLY A 31 8.87 -7.07 2.85
CA GLY A 31 7.54 -7.42 3.34
C GLY A 31 6.81 -8.39 2.44
N GLU A 32 5.55 -8.62 2.76
CA GLU A 32 4.68 -9.51 2.03
C GLU A 32 3.24 -8.98 1.97
N VAL A 33 2.47 -9.48 1.02
CA VAL A 33 1.04 -9.23 0.91
C VAL A 33 0.30 -10.29 1.72
N LEU A 34 -0.34 -9.89 2.83
CA LEU A 34 -1.06 -10.83 3.69
C LEU A 34 -2.42 -11.24 3.13
N SER A 35 -3.13 -10.30 2.52
CA SER A 35 -4.40 -10.58 1.85
C SER A 35 -4.71 -9.56 0.76
N VAL A 36 -5.46 -10.01 -0.23
CA VAL A 36 -6.05 -9.17 -1.28
C VAL A 36 -7.49 -9.62 -1.48
N THR A 37 -8.40 -8.68 -1.58
CA THR A 37 -9.79 -8.87 -2.00
C THR A 37 -10.02 -8.00 -3.23
N GLY A 38 -10.78 -8.47 -4.21
CA GLY A 38 -10.98 -7.76 -5.47
C GLY A 38 -9.71 -7.63 -6.31
N ASP A 39 -9.67 -6.63 -7.18
CA ASP A 39 -8.57 -6.42 -8.11
C ASP A 39 -7.41 -5.63 -7.46
N GLY A 40 -6.19 -6.09 -7.73
CA GLY A 40 -4.97 -5.41 -7.32
C GLY A 40 -3.82 -5.66 -8.28
N MET A 41 -2.89 -4.71 -8.33
CA MET A 41 -1.72 -4.74 -9.20
C MET A 41 -0.44 -4.42 -8.42
N LEU A 42 0.62 -5.14 -8.74
CA LEU A 42 1.98 -4.90 -8.26
C LEU A 42 2.86 -4.51 -9.44
N GLU A 43 3.38 -3.29 -9.44
CA GLU A 43 4.36 -2.83 -10.42
C GLU A 43 5.76 -3.02 -9.82
N ARG A 44 6.62 -3.75 -10.53
CA ARG A 44 8.02 -4.00 -10.17
C ARG A 44 8.89 -3.95 -11.42
N ASP A 45 9.95 -3.14 -11.43
CA ASP A 45 10.88 -3.00 -12.56
C ASP A 45 10.15 -2.72 -13.90
N ALA A 46 9.12 -1.84 -13.87
CA ALA A 46 8.24 -1.52 -15.00
C ALA A 46 7.46 -2.74 -15.56
N GLN A 47 7.29 -3.79 -14.77
CA GLN A 47 6.43 -4.93 -15.09
C GLN A 47 5.19 -4.89 -14.21
N GLU A 48 4.04 -5.10 -14.82
CA GLU A 48 2.76 -5.23 -14.13
C GLU A 48 2.50 -6.71 -13.80
N LEU A 49 2.28 -6.98 -12.54
CA LEU A 49 1.96 -8.28 -11.97
C LEU A 49 0.63 -8.19 -11.23
N ALA A 50 -0.09 -9.29 -11.11
CA ALA A 50 -1.23 -9.31 -10.18
C ALA A 50 -0.73 -9.16 -8.74
N LEU A 51 -1.43 -8.35 -7.93
CA LEU A 51 -1.20 -8.29 -6.50
C LEU A 51 -1.89 -9.50 -5.87
N GLU A 52 -1.13 -10.45 -5.38
CA GLU A 52 -1.63 -11.72 -4.86
C GLU A 52 -1.21 -11.93 -3.41
N THR A 53 -2.06 -12.61 -2.64
CA THR A 53 -1.71 -13.05 -1.27
C THR A 53 -0.45 -13.91 -1.28
N GLY A 54 0.49 -13.61 -0.40
CA GLY A 54 1.79 -14.27 -0.31
C GLY A 54 2.86 -13.70 -1.26
N ALA A 55 2.54 -12.69 -2.07
CA ALA A 55 3.55 -12.02 -2.87
C ALA A 55 4.54 -11.25 -1.99
N GLY A 56 5.84 -11.48 -2.17
CA GLY A 56 6.89 -10.72 -1.49
C GLY A 56 6.96 -9.28 -2.03
N LEU A 57 7.20 -8.32 -1.16
CA LEU A 57 7.35 -6.89 -1.48
C LEU A 57 8.81 -6.47 -1.40
N MET A 58 9.24 -5.64 -2.35
CA MET A 58 10.61 -5.15 -2.47
C MET A 58 10.64 -3.62 -2.50
N ASN A 59 11.79 -3.03 -2.20
CA ASN A 59 11.98 -1.61 -2.43
C ASN A 59 11.85 -1.28 -3.92
N GLY A 60 11.13 -0.21 -4.23
CA GLY A 60 10.79 0.20 -5.59
C GLY A 60 9.46 -0.36 -6.10
N ASP A 61 8.85 -1.29 -5.37
CA ASP A 61 7.51 -1.79 -5.72
C ASP A 61 6.43 -0.73 -5.54
N THR A 62 5.44 -0.80 -6.41
CA THR A 62 4.18 -0.11 -6.23
C THR A 62 3.04 -1.12 -6.18
N ALA A 63 2.32 -1.13 -5.07
CA ALA A 63 1.08 -1.89 -4.93
C ALA A 63 -0.13 -0.97 -5.10
N SER A 64 -1.11 -1.39 -5.87
CA SER A 64 -2.36 -0.65 -6.09
C SER A 64 -3.57 -1.57 -6.04
N THR A 65 -4.70 -1.00 -5.67
CA THR A 65 -6.02 -1.65 -5.58
C THR A 65 -6.99 -1.02 -6.58
N GLY A 66 -7.88 -1.84 -7.13
CA GLY A 66 -8.95 -1.41 -8.02
C GLY A 66 -10.18 -0.85 -7.30
N GLU A 67 -11.28 -0.69 -8.04
CA GLU A 67 -12.54 -0.13 -7.54
C GLU A 67 -13.21 -0.98 -6.45
N ASP A 68 -12.95 -2.27 -6.43
CA ASP A 68 -13.43 -3.23 -5.42
C ASP A 68 -12.27 -3.85 -4.62
N GLY A 69 -11.04 -3.36 -4.85
CA GLY A 69 -9.82 -3.92 -4.29
C GLY A 69 -9.52 -3.44 -2.88
N LEU A 70 -9.20 -4.37 -1.99
CA LEU A 70 -8.62 -4.10 -0.68
C LEU A 70 -7.35 -4.94 -0.53
N ALA A 71 -6.33 -4.41 0.13
CA ALA A 71 -5.12 -5.17 0.40
C ALA A 71 -4.59 -4.93 1.81
N LEU A 72 -4.03 -5.97 2.42
CA LEU A 72 -3.28 -5.90 3.65
C LEU A 72 -1.82 -6.27 3.37
N LEU A 73 -0.93 -5.31 3.57
CA LEU A 73 0.51 -5.48 3.42
C LEU A 73 1.17 -5.58 4.79
N TYR A 74 2.26 -6.33 4.88
CA TYR A 74 3.02 -6.51 6.10
C TYR A 74 4.48 -6.22 5.83
N LEU A 75 4.99 -5.12 6.35
CA LEU A 75 6.37 -4.70 6.16
C LEU A 75 7.19 -5.02 7.40
N ASN A 76 8.41 -5.51 7.21
CA ASN A 76 9.39 -5.82 8.27
C ASN A 76 8.91 -6.74 9.37
N ARG A 77 7.82 -7.45 9.20
CA ARG A 77 7.21 -8.32 10.23
C ARG A 77 6.73 -7.58 11.49
N ASP A 78 6.46 -6.27 11.35
CA ASP A 78 5.99 -5.45 12.48
C ASP A 78 4.99 -4.35 12.07
N THR A 79 4.95 -3.99 10.80
CA THR A 79 4.14 -2.88 10.30
C THR A 79 3.06 -3.38 9.36
N ARG A 80 1.80 -3.14 9.68
CA ARG A 80 0.64 -3.44 8.85
C ARG A 80 0.19 -2.21 8.10
N ILE A 81 -0.14 -2.39 6.83
CA ILE A 81 -0.70 -1.34 5.98
C ILE A 81 -1.95 -1.90 5.29
N ASN A 82 -3.11 -1.36 5.63
CA ASN A 82 -4.33 -1.61 4.88
C ASN A 82 -4.45 -0.57 3.77
N LEU A 83 -4.72 -1.02 2.57
CA LEU A 83 -5.06 -0.19 1.41
C LEU A 83 -6.56 -0.31 1.13
N GLY A 84 -7.23 0.83 0.98
CA GLY A 84 -8.62 0.91 0.57
C GLY A 84 -8.79 0.74 -0.94
N ILE A 85 -10.00 0.88 -1.44
CA ILE A 85 -10.30 0.88 -2.87
C ILE A 85 -9.58 2.03 -3.58
N ASN A 86 -9.23 1.84 -4.88
CA ASN A 86 -8.58 2.86 -5.71
C ASN A 86 -7.38 3.52 -5.02
N SER A 87 -6.60 2.72 -4.31
CA SER A 87 -5.46 3.20 -3.52
C SER A 87 -4.15 2.68 -4.08
N ARG A 88 -3.07 3.42 -3.84
CA ARG A 88 -1.72 3.11 -4.31
C ARG A 88 -0.71 3.41 -3.23
N ILE A 89 0.26 2.52 -3.06
CA ILE A 89 1.43 2.72 -2.23
C ILE A 89 2.70 2.40 -3.03
N GLU A 90 3.67 3.31 -3.00
CA GLU A 90 5.00 3.09 -3.55
C GLU A 90 6.01 3.00 -2.42
N LEU A 91 6.79 1.92 -2.40
CA LEU A 91 7.77 1.58 -1.38
C LEU A 91 9.17 2.02 -1.82
N SER A 92 9.40 3.34 -1.93
CA SER A 92 10.56 3.89 -2.64
C SER A 92 11.90 3.68 -1.95
N ASN A 93 11.98 3.73 -0.63
CA ASN A 93 13.23 3.59 0.14
C ASN A 93 12.93 3.12 1.56
N PHE A 94 12.24 2.01 1.69
CA PHE A 94 11.93 1.46 2.99
C PHE A 94 13.08 0.58 3.48
N LEU A 95 13.71 1.00 4.59
CA LEU A 95 14.77 0.25 5.26
C LEU A 95 14.25 -0.23 6.61
N SER A 96 14.28 -1.53 6.82
CA SER A 96 13.59 -2.22 7.90
C SER A 96 13.85 -1.72 9.32
N GLU A 97 15.02 -1.22 9.59
CA GLU A 97 15.42 -0.76 10.93
C GLU A 97 15.54 0.77 11.05
N VAL A 98 15.48 1.48 9.95
CA VAL A 98 15.76 2.93 9.90
C VAL A 98 14.51 3.73 9.58
N GLY A 99 13.63 3.20 8.73
CA GLY A 99 12.50 3.93 8.17
C GLY A 99 12.61 4.13 6.68
N GLY A 100 12.12 5.24 6.19
CA GLY A 100 12.18 5.54 4.77
C GLY A 100 11.08 6.48 4.29
N VAL A 101 10.80 6.38 2.99
CA VAL A 101 9.74 7.16 2.35
C VAL A 101 8.79 6.21 1.64
N ILE A 102 7.50 6.38 1.91
CA ILE A 102 6.43 5.75 1.14
C ILE A 102 5.55 6.84 0.53
N HIS A 103 5.13 6.63 -0.71
CA HIS A 103 4.19 7.53 -1.37
C HIS A 103 2.81 6.87 -1.40
N VAL A 104 1.79 7.62 -1.01
CA VAL A 104 0.42 7.10 -0.89
C VAL A 104 -0.56 7.97 -1.66
N GLY A 105 -1.41 7.31 -2.46
CA GLY A 105 -2.62 7.86 -3.04
C GLY A 105 -3.83 7.03 -2.63
N GLY A 106 -5.00 7.67 -2.47
CA GLY A 106 -6.20 6.99 -1.97
C GLY A 106 -6.22 6.85 -0.45
N ALA A 107 -6.75 5.74 0.07
CA ALA A 107 -6.94 5.50 1.50
C ALA A 107 -5.96 4.46 2.05
N MET A 108 -5.37 4.74 3.21
CA MET A 108 -4.45 3.84 3.90
C MET A 108 -4.66 3.91 5.42
N ILE A 109 -4.57 2.76 6.09
CA ILE A 109 -4.27 2.69 7.52
C ILE A 109 -2.85 2.16 7.67
N PHE A 110 -2.05 2.88 8.42
CA PHE A 110 -0.73 2.45 8.87
C PHE A 110 -0.83 2.05 10.34
N ASP A 111 -0.30 0.88 10.68
CA ASP A 111 -0.31 0.36 12.04
C ASP A 111 1.04 -0.27 12.39
N ARG A 112 1.77 0.37 13.31
CA ARG A 112 3.01 -0.14 13.89
C ARG A 112 2.85 -0.21 15.42
N PRO A 113 3.16 -1.35 16.06
CA PRO A 113 3.08 -1.50 17.50
C PRO A 113 3.95 -0.47 18.25
N ASP A 114 3.49 -0.05 19.46
CA ASP A 114 4.15 0.99 20.26
C ASP A 114 5.42 0.49 20.96
N ASP A 115 5.56 -0.81 21.14
CA ASP A 115 6.71 -1.49 21.73
C ASP A 115 7.89 -1.67 20.77
N MET A 116 7.68 -1.33 19.51
CA MET A 116 8.74 -1.38 18.50
C MET A 116 9.60 -0.11 18.53
N PRO A 117 10.89 -0.22 18.17
CA PRO A 117 11.75 0.95 18.07
C PRO A 117 11.15 2.02 17.15
N PRO A 118 11.34 3.32 17.46
CA PRO A 118 10.88 4.39 16.59
C PRO A 118 11.44 4.23 15.16
N LEU A 119 10.58 4.41 14.17
CA LEU A 119 10.92 4.37 12.76
C LEU A 119 10.89 5.81 12.21
N ASP A 120 11.96 6.24 11.54
CA ASP A 120 11.96 7.52 10.84
C ASP A 120 11.29 7.35 9.46
N LEU A 121 9.96 7.28 9.47
CA LEU A 121 9.16 7.07 8.28
C LEU A 121 8.45 8.35 7.88
N ARG A 122 8.56 8.69 6.60
CA ARG A 122 7.77 9.74 5.95
C ARG A 122 6.77 9.14 4.99
N VAL A 123 5.51 9.52 5.16
CA VAL A 123 4.44 9.21 4.23
C VAL A 123 4.14 10.45 3.42
N VAL A 124 4.38 10.38 2.12
CA VAL A 124 4.16 11.48 1.18
C VAL A 124 2.85 11.25 0.46
N THR A 125 1.99 12.25 0.47
CA THR A 125 0.72 12.27 -0.28
C THR A 125 0.73 13.43 -1.26
N ALA A 126 -0.24 13.49 -2.15
CA ALA A 126 -0.44 14.66 -3.03
C ALA A 126 -0.74 15.95 -2.22
N PHE A 127 -1.14 15.82 -0.96
CA PHE A 127 -1.65 16.92 -0.13
C PHE A 127 -0.73 17.30 1.03
N GLY A 128 0.42 16.66 1.16
CA GLY A 128 1.39 16.95 2.22
C GLY A 128 2.19 15.73 2.66
N GLU A 129 3.09 15.97 3.61
CA GLU A 129 3.99 14.96 4.17
C GLU A 129 3.61 14.66 5.62
N ILE A 130 3.61 13.39 5.99
CA ILE A 130 3.30 12.88 7.33
C ILE A 130 4.57 12.25 7.90
N GLY A 131 5.09 12.83 8.98
CA GLY A 131 6.20 12.26 9.76
C GLY A 131 5.65 11.30 10.83
N VAL A 132 6.00 10.02 10.72
CA VAL A 132 5.48 8.94 11.56
C VAL A 132 6.44 8.59 12.68
N ARG A 133 5.93 8.50 13.90
CA ARG A 133 6.74 8.10 15.06
C ARG A 133 5.99 7.11 15.96
N GLY A 134 5.90 5.85 15.50
CA GLY A 134 5.23 4.78 16.24
C GLY A 134 3.73 5.07 16.43
N THR A 135 2.89 4.75 15.44
CA THR A 135 1.49 5.18 15.44
C THR A 135 0.59 4.19 14.73
N ARG A 136 -0.70 4.30 15.03
CA ARG A 136 -1.76 3.83 14.17
C ARG A 136 -2.55 5.01 13.66
N PHE A 137 -2.62 5.19 12.35
CA PHE A 137 -3.30 6.33 11.74
C PHE A 137 -3.96 5.97 10.41
N PHE A 138 -4.97 6.72 10.08
CA PHE A 138 -5.65 6.73 8.79
C PHE A 138 -5.20 7.95 7.98
N VAL A 139 -5.04 7.78 6.68
CA VAL A 139 -4.93 8.88 5.71
C VAL A 139 -5.73 8.50 4.47
N GLY A 140 -6.55 9.43 3.96
CA GLY A 140 -7.37 9.18 2.78
C GLY A 140 -8.62 10.03 2.69
N PRO A 141 -9.48 9.75 1.71
CA PRO A 141 -10.79 10.38 1.60
C PRO A 141 -11.65 10.13 2.85
N SER A 142 -12.22 11.19 3.41
CA SER A 142 -13.10 11.15 4.58
C SER A 142 -14.18 12.21 4.46
N ALA A 143 -15.42 11.82 4.18
CA ALA A 143 -16.49 12.67 3.70
C ALA A 143 -16.07 13.35 2.38
N ASP A 144 -16.17 14.68 2.29
CA ASP A 144 -15.85 15.45 1.08
C ASP A 144 -14.38 15.90 1.02
N ASP A 145 -13.57 15.51 2.00
CA ASP A 145 -12.17 15.95 2.15
C ASP A 145 -11.18 14.80 2.03
N TYR A 146 -9.90 15.13 1.79
CA TYR A 146 -8.78 14.25 2.08
C TYR A 146 -8.25 14.58 3.46
N ALA A 147 -8.08 13.60 4.33
CA ALA A 147 -7.81 13.86 5.74
C ALA A 147 -6.84 12.83 6.34
N VAL A 148 -6.23 13.21 7.45
CA VAL A 148 -5.44 12.32 8.31
C VAL A 148 -6.07 12.28 9.70
N PHE A 149 -6.06 11.09 10.32
CA PHE A 149 -6.57 10.85 11.67
C PHE A 149 -5.61 9.94 12.44
N VAL A 150 -5.31 10.27 13.68
CA VAL A 150 -4.46 9.48 14.56
C VAL A 150 -5.33 8.70 15.54
N GLN A 151 -5.26 7.37 15.46
CA GLN A 151 -5.94 6.51 16.42
C GLN A 151 -5.10 6.25 17.67
N ARG A 152 -3.78 6.06 17.49
CA ARG A 152 -2.83 5.78 18.56
C ARG A 152 -1.49 6.45 18.29
N GLY A 153 -0.82 6.96 19.32
CA GLY A 153 0.46 7.65 19.22
C GLY A 153 0.33 9.09 18.78
N SER A 154 1.29 9.59 18.03
CA SER A 154 1.30 10.95 17.47
C SER A 154 2.06 11.01 16.16
N LEU A 155 1.74 11.97 15.32
CA LEU A 155 2.43 12.25 14.07
C LEU A 155 2.51 13.76 13.80
N THR A 156 3.34 14.12 12.83
CA THR A 156 3.36 15.48 12.28
C THR A 156 2.86 15.50 10.85
N VAL A 157 2.15 16.54 10.48
CA VAL A 157 1.69 16.78 9.11
C VAL A 157 2.23 18.12 8.64
N SER A 158 2.85 18.12 7.48
CA SER A 158 3.50 19.32 6.92
C SER A 158 3.07 19.57 5.48
N ASN A 159 2.70 20.81 5.18
CA ASN A 159 2.49 21.33 3.83
C ASN A 159 2.58 22.87 3.86
N ALA A 160 2.97 23.50 2.75
CA ALA A 160 3.08 24.97 2.61
C ALA A 160 3.81 25.65 3.79
N ASP A 161 4.98 25.11 4.18
CA ASP A 161 5.84 25.58 5.28
C ASP A 161 5.16 25.61 6.68
N VAL A 162 4.02 24.93 6.81
CA VAL A 162 3.29 24.77 8.08
C VAL A 162 3.34 23.31 8.52
N THR A 163 3.76 23.09 9.76
CA THR A 163 3.73 21.78 10.41
C THR A 163 2.74 21.78 11.56
N ARG A 164 1.92 20.73 11.66
CA ARG A 164 1.03 20.50 12.77
C ARG A 164 1.32 19.13 13.40
N THR A 165 1.22 19.05 14.71
CA THR A 165 1.26 17.79 15.45
C THR A 165 -0.17 17.33 15.71
N LEU A 166 -0.43 16.06 15.45
CA LEU A 166 -1.69 15.37 15.78
C LEU A 166 -1.41 14.30 16.83
N ASN A 167 -2.26 14.24 17.83
CA ASN A 167 -2.24 13.22 18.89
C ASN A 167 -3.41 12.24 18.71
N ALA A 168 -3.44 11.19 19.51
CA ALA A 168 -4.54 10.22 19.49
C ALA A 168 -5.92 10.87 19.61
N GLY A 169 -6.85 10.50 18.73
CA GLY A 169 -8.20 11.05 18.60
C GLY A 169 -8.29 12.29 17.71
N GLU A 170 -7.16 12.88 17.31
CA GLU A 170 -7.11 14.09 16.51
C GLU A 170 -6.93 13.79 15.01
N GLY A 171 -7.45 14.68 14.19
CA GLY A 171 -7.24 14.67 12.75
C GLY A 171 -7.35 16.08 12.14
N CYS A 172 -6.88 16.20 10.91
CA CYS A 172 -7.02 17.42 10.13
C CYS A 172 -7.26 17.12 8.65
N VAL A 173 -7.81 18.09 7.94
CA VAL A 173 -8.00 18.06 6.50
C VAL A 173 -6.71 18.47 5.81
N LEU A 174 -6.39 17.82 4.69
CA LEU A 174 -5.30 18.12 3.81
C LEU A 174 -5.83 18.61 2.46
N GLN A 175 -5.24 19.67 1.93
CA GLN A 175 -5.60 20.23 0.64
C GLN A 175 -4.34 20.55 -0.16
N ASP A 176 -4.45 20.44 -1.48
CA ASP A 176 -3.32 20.69 -2.38
C ASP A 176 -2.78 22.13 -2.20
N GLY A 177 -1.46 22.23 -2.04
CA GLY A 177 -0.76 23.52 -1.90
C GLY A 177 -1.14 24.37 -0.68
N ALA A 178 -2.01 23.87 0.22
CA ALA A 178 -2.46 24.60 1.40
C ALA A 178 -1.84 24.05 2.69
N ALA A 179 -1.73 24.91 3.72
CA ALA A 179 -1.37 24.46 5.06
C ALA A 179 -2.33 23.40 5.59
N PRO A 180 -1.86 22.43 6.41
CA PRO A 180 -2.75 21.46 7.05
C PRO A 180 -3.86 22.18 7.83
N GLY A 181 -5.08 21.71 7.70
CA GLY A 181 -6.27 22.30 8.32
C GLY A 181 -6.18 22.36 9.85
N VAL A 182 -7.20 22.90 10.48
CA VAL A 182 -7.28 22.95 11.95
C VAL A 182 -7.35 21.53 12.50
N VAL A 183 -6.55 21.26 13.54
CA VAL A 183 -6.58 19.98 14.27
C VAL A 183 -7.86 19.92 15.09
N THR A 184 -8.61 18.84 14.92
CA THR A 184 -9.90 18.62 15.60
C THR A 184 -10.00 17.19 16.11
N GLN A 185 -10.77 16.98 17.18
CA GLN A 185 -11.16 15.64 17.62
C GLN A 185 -12.19 15.07 16.62
N TRP A 186 -11.97 13.82 16.19
CA TRP A 186 -12.92 13.14 15.34
C TRP A 186 -14.01 12.47 16.15
N SER A 187 -15.23 12.51 15.62
CA SER A 187 -16.36 11.77 16.17
C SER A 187 -16.28 10.28 15.83
N SER A 188 -16.85 9.43 16.69
CA SER A 188 -16.88 7.98 16.44
C SER A 188 -17.46 7.62 15.07
N PRO A 189 -18.59 8.18 14.61
CA PRO A 189 -19.11 7.85 13.28
C PRO A 189 -18.14 8.18 12.13
N ARG A 190 -17.35 9.25 12.25
CA ARG A 190 -16.34 9.60 11.25
C ARG A 190 -15.18 8.60 11.25
N ILE A 191 -14.74 8.19 12.44
CA ILE A 191 -13.70 7.18 12.62
C ILE A 191 -14.18 5.86 12.02
N ASP A 192 -15.37 5.40 12.40
CA ASP A 192 -15.95 4.14 11.92
C ASP A 192 -16.05 4.12 10.40
N ALA A 193 -16.53 5.19 9.79
CA ALA A 193 -16.63 5.31 8.33
C ALA A 193 -15.25 5.27 7.64
N ALA A 194 -14.25 5.95 8.20
CA ALA A 194 -12.90 5.97 7.65
C ALA A 194 -12.26 4.57 7.68
N PHE A 195 -12.39 3.83 8.79
CA PHE A 195 -11.85 2.49 8.92
C PHE A 195 -12.63 1.47 8.08
N ALA A 196 -13.95 1.59 8.04
CA ALA A 196 -14.82 0.74 7.22
C ALA A 196 -14.49 0.83 5.72
N SER A 197 -14.04 1.99 5.23
CA SER A 197 -13.61 2.16 3.83
C SER A 197 -12.39 1.32 3.45
N LEU A 198 -11.69 0.76 4.44
CA LEU A 198 -10.56 -0.15 4.26
C LEU A 198 -10.90 -1.60 4.69
N GLY A 199 -12.18 -1.92 4.88
CA GLY A 199 -12.63 -3.26 5.23
C GLY A 199 -12.31 -3.68 6.66
N VAL A 200 -12.03 -2.75 7.57
CA VAL A 200 -11.68 -3.04 8.95
C VAL A 200 -12.46 -2.19 9.95
N THR A 201 -12.58 -2.70 11.17
CA THR A 201 -13.06 -1.94 12.31
C THR A 201 -11.98 -1.01 12.88
N PRO A 202 -12.30 0.01 13.69
CA PRO A 202 -11.29 0.77 14.41
C PRO A 202 -10.38 -0.09 15.31
N THR A 203 -10.84 -1.23 15.79
CA THR A 203 -10.03 -2.20 16.54
C THR A 203 -9.08 -3.00 15.67
N GLY A 204 -9.28 -2.99 14.33
CA GLY A 204 -8.43 -3.66 13.35
C GLY A 204 -8.92 -5.04 12.93
N GLU A 205 -10.13 -5.41 13.33
CA GLU A 205 -10.77 -6.66 12.92
C GLU A 205 -11.37 -6.49 11.52
N PRO A 206 -11.30 -7.50 10.63
CA PRO A 206 -12.00 -7.48 9.36
C PRO A 206 -13.51 -7.31 9.55
N LEU A 207 -14.16 -6.56 8.67
CA LEU A 207 -15.61 -6.35 8.75
C LEU A 207 -16.42 -7.61 8.44
N ASP A 208 -15.85 -8.54 7.66
CA ASP A 208 -16.51 -9.80 7.29
C ASP A 208 -16.57 -10.81 8.45
N GLU A 209 -15.80 -10.59 9.51
CA GLU A 209 -15.81 -11.40 10.73
C GLU A 209 -16.67 -10.82 11.86
N ALA A 210 -17.49 -9.80 11.59
CA ALA A 210 -18.46 -9.33 12.58
C ALA A 210 -19.35 -10.53 13.01
N PRO A 211 -19.47 -10.83 14.32
CA PRO A 211 -20.21 -12.00 14.78
C PRO A 211 -21.64 -11.95 14.25
N GLY A 212 -22.00 -12.97 13.45
CA GLY A 212 -23.36 -13.13 13.00
C GLY A 212 -24.29 -13.12 14.19
N ASN A 213 -25.35 -12.33 14.13
CA ASN A 213 -26.45 -12.38 15.09
C ASN A 213 -26.96 -13.82 15.17
N GLU A 214 -26.61 -14.55 16.22
CA GLU A 214 -27.34 -15.73 16.65
C GLU A 214 -28.64 -15.33 17.35
#